data_786537606450b237b858400fabaeb619
#
_entry.id   786537606450b237b858400fabaeb619
#
_cell.length_a   1.000
_cell.length_b   1.000
_cell.length_c   1.000
_cell.angle_alpha   90.00
_cell.angle_beta   90.00
_cell.angle_gamma   90.00
#
_symmetry.space_group_name_H-M   'P 1'
#
loop_
_entity.id
_entity.type
_entity.pdbx_description
1 polymer ?
#
loop_
_entity_poly.entity_id
_entity_poly.type
_entity_poly.pdbx_seq_one_letter_code
_entity_poly.pdbx_strand_id
1 'polypeptide(L)'
;MLDQLVQGFAVAVTPQNLLFVFIGVLAGTVIGILPGLGPMSAIALMIPIAYGMDPTSAIIMLAGVYYGAIFGGSTSSILLNAPGVAGTVATSFDGYPMARQGKAGKALAIAALSSFTGGTIGVIGLMMIAPSLASFAVSFGPTEYFALMVLGLTAVVSLAGRNLVKGLVSAVVGVMIALVGIDSQTAITRFTFDLPELFEGVEFLIVALGVFALAEVFVMLNRRGRGGAQGGVTSLRLSGREMARITPPTLRSGVLGFFTGVLPGAGATVASFLSYSAEKRIARDGDTFGQGNPKGVAAPESANNAAAVGSFVPLMTLGVPGSGTTAILLGALLVLGVQPGPLMLTDNPDMFWGLVASMYIGSAVLLVLNLPLIPVFAKVLKTPKAVLIPLVVVFCVVGVYGLSFSVFDLGLLTAFGVIGFLMRQNDFPAAPMILGLILGGLMEKSMRQALQISGGDWSVFVTEPISAGLVALAVLSMVPSLVRAXXRQGRRRDRRPERRGGLRPRGVAEGLTRRRIA
;
A
#
# COMPACT_ATOMS: atom_id res chain seq x y z
N MET A 1 23.75 -17.87 -4.91
CA MET A 1 22.96 -16.68 -5.25
C MET A 1 22.90 -16.41 -6.75
N LEU A 2 24.04 -16.30 -7.47
CA LEU A 2 24.00 -16.07 -8.93
C LEU A 2 23.33 -17.23 -9.66
N ASP A 3 23.65 -18.47 -9.31
CA ASP A 3 23.03 -19.66 -9.92
C ASP A 3 21.52 -19.68 -9.70
N GLN A 4 21.08 -19.31 -8.49
CA GLN A 4 19.65 -19.23 -8.14
C GLN A 4 18.96 -18.12 -8.93
N LEU A 5 19.63 -16.98 -9.15
CA LEU A 5 19.09 -15.90 -9.97
C LEU A 5 18.98 -16.33 -11.44
N VAL A 6 19.95 -17.08 -11.97
CA VAL A 6 19.90 -17.64 -13.33
C VAL A 6 18.68 -18.60 -13.44
N GLN A 7 18.49 -19.44 -12.44
CA GLN A 7 17.30 -20.32 -12.35
C GLN A 7 16.03 -19.50 -12.30
N GLY A 8 15.99 -18.42 -11.49
CA GLY A 8 14.86 -17.50 -11.43
C GLY A 8 14.54 -16.88 -12.79
N PHE A 9 15.59 -16.47 -13.54
CA PHE A 9 15.38 -15.97 -14.91
C PHE A 9 14.83 -17.06 -15.82
N ALA A 10 15.29 -18.31 -15.70
CA ALA A 10 14.73 -19.41 -16.50
C ALA A 10 13.23 -19.60 -16.25
N VAL A 11 12.77 -19.41 -14.99
CA VAL A 11 11.35 -19.42 -14.63
C VAL A 11 10.63 -18.18 -15.21
N ALA A 12 11.20 -16.98 -15.00
CA ALA A 12 10.54 -15.72 -15.35
C ALA A 12 10.42 -15.49 -16.86
N VAL A 13 11.35 -16.03 -17.69
CA VAL A 13 11.35 -15.82 -19.15
C VAL A 13 10.50 -16.86 -19.88
N THR A 14 9.86 -17.80 -19.18
CA THR A 14 8.90 -18.70 -19.87
C THR A 14 7.82 -17.84 -20.54
N PRO A 15 7.33 -18.24 -21.73
CA PRO A 15 6.32 -17.44 -22.44
C PRO A 15 5.11 -17.10 -21.56
N GLN A 16 4.69 -18.04 -20.73
CA GLN A 16 3.56 -17.87 -19.80
C GLN A 16 3.86 -16.77 -18.78
N ASN A 17 5.03 -16.83 -18.11
CA ASN A 17 5.38 -15.85 -17.06
C ASN A 17 5.69 -14.47 -17.65
N LEU A 18 6.28 -14.40 -18.85
CA LEU A 18 6.44 -13.13 -19.57
C LEU A 18 5.08 -12.48 -19.86
N LEU A 19 4.12 -13.29 -20.30
CA LEU A 19 2.74 -12.82 -20.54
C LEU A 19 2.13 -12.29 -19.22
N PHE A 20 2.30 -13.00 -18.12
CA PHE A 20 1.74 -12.61 -16.83
C PHE A 20 2.46 -11.37 -16.25
N VAL A 21 3.77 -11.22 -16.42
CA VAL A 21 4.48 -9.98 -16.11
C VAL A 21 3.84 -8.82 -16.88
N PHE A 22 3.66 -9.00 -18.19
CA PHE A 22 3.09 -7.96 -19.08
C PHE A 22 1.65 -7.60 -18.65
N ILE A 23 0.79 -8.61 -18.44
CA ILE A 23 -0.60 -8.39 -18.00
C ILE A 23 -0.64 -7.67 -16.65
N GLY A 24 0.16 -8.13 -15.68
CA GLY A 24 0.20 -7.54 -14.35
C GLY A 24 0.64 -6.09 -14.40
N VAL A 25 1.76 -5.81 -15.09
CA VAL A 25 2.31 -4.47 -15.26
C VAL A 25 1.32 -3.53 -15.94
N LEU A 26 0.69 -4.00 -17.03
CA LEU A 26 -0.28 -3.21 -17.80
C LEU A 26 -1.55 -2.93 -16.97
N ALA A 27 -2.13 -3.97 -16.38
CA ALA A 27 -3.34 -3.83 -15.54
C ALA A 27 -3.07 -2.91 -14.35
N GLY A 28 -1.93 -3.14 -13.67
CA GLY A 28 -1.50 -2.28 -12.57
C GLY A 28 -1.37 -0.82 -13.00
N THR A 29 -0.69 -0.56 -14.12
CA THR A 29 -0.49 0.79 -14.63
C THR A 29 -1.84 1.45 -14.94
N VAL A 30 -2.73 0.76 -15.64
CA VAL A 30 -4.06 1.29 -16.02
C VAL A 30 -4.89 1.60 -14.76
N ILE A 31 -4.94 0.68 -13.80
CA ILE A 31 -5.73 0.87 -12.57
C ILE A 31 -5.08 1.97 -11.70
N GLY A 32 -3.75 1.98 -11.59
CA GLY A 32 -3.01 2.96 -10.80
C GLY A 32 -3.14 4.40 -11.31
N ILE A 33 -3.33 4.59 -12.62
CA ILE A 33 -3.58 5.90 -13.22
C ILE A 33 -4.91 6.48 -12.71
N LEU A 34 -5.89 5.63 -12.39
CA LEU A 34 -7.24 6.06 -12.00
C LEU A 34 -7.22 6.56 -10.54
N PRO A 35 -7.51 7.85 -10.30
CA PRO A 35 -7.46 8.38 -8.94
C PRO A 35 -8.43 7.65 -8.00
N GLY A 36 -7.91 7.21 -6.87
CA GLY A 36 -8.67 6.54 -5.82
C GLY A 36 -8.54 5.02 -5.79
N LEU A 37 -8.19 4.37 -6.91
CA LEU A 37 -8.13 2.89 -6.95
C LEU A 37 -6.86 2.33 -6.32
N GLY A 38 -5.72 2.90 -6.52
CA GLY A 38 -4.47 2.50 -5.86
C GLY A 38 -4.06 1.02 -6.02
N PRO A 39 -2.87 0.64 -5.52
CA PRO A 39 -2.37 -0.72 -5.71
C PRO A 39 -3.12 -1.78 -4.90
N MET A 40 -3.69 -1.41 -3.75
CA MET A 40 -4.48 -2.35 -2.94
C MET A 40 -5.72 -2.82 -3.72
N SER A 41 -6.47 -1.86 -4.30
CA SER A 41 -7.63 -2.17 -5.13
C SER A 41 -7.23 -2.93 -6.39
N ALA A 42 -6.10 -2.55 -7.01
CA ALA A 42 -5.61 -3.20 -8.23
C ALA A 42 -5.31 -4.68 -7.99
N ILE A 43 -4.60 -4.99 -6.90
CA ILE A 43 -4.27 -6.39 -6.56
C ILE A 43 -5.57 -7.14 -6.21
N ALA A 44 -6.43 -6.57 -5.36
CA ALA A 44 -7.69 -7.22 -4.97
C ALA A 44 -8.52 -7.61 -6.21
N LEU A 45 -8.65 -6.70 -7.19
CA LEU A 45 -9.37 -6.97 -8.44
C LEU A 45 -8.71 -8.06 -9.29
N MET A 46 -7.41 -8.28 -9.15
CA MET A 46 -6.68 -9.27 -9.95
C MET A 46 -6.55 -10.64 -9.25
N ILE A 47 -6.83 -10.74 -7.94
CA ILE A 47 -6.76 -12.02 -7.21
C ILE A 47 -7.70 -13.07 -7.83
N PRO A 48 -8.97 -12.75 -8.17
CA PRO A 48 -9.83 -13.77 -8.80
C PRO A 48 -9.28 -14.30 -10.11
N ILE A 49 -8.55 -13.46 -10.87
CA ILE A 49 -7.90 -13.90 -12.13
C ILE A 49 -6.70 -14.81 -11.81
N ALA A 50 -5.98 -14.49 -10.72
CA ALA A 50 -4.82 -15.27 -10.27
C ALA A 50 -5.23 -16.63 -9.69
N TYR A 51 -6.47 -16.76 -9.20
CA TYR A 51 -6.98 -18.00 -8.60
C TYR A 51 -7.03 -19.10 -9.66
N GLY A 52 -6.52 -20.26 -9.32
CA GLY A 52 -6.43 -21.39 -10.26
C GLY A 52 -5.20 -21.36 -11.17
N MET A 53 -4.38 -20.29 -11.08
CA MET A 53 -3.09 -20.27 -11.78
C MET A 53 -2.03 -20.99 -10.92
N ASP A 54 -0.94 -21.40 -11.58
CA ASP A 54 0.25 -21.83 -10.85
C ASP A 54 0.67 -20.70 -9.88
N PRO A 55 0.94 -21.00 -8.59
CA PRO A 55 1.26 -19.94 -7.61
C PRO A 55 2.44 -19.04 -7.99
N THR A 56 3.47 -19.59 -8.66
CA THR A 56 4.62 -18.79 -9.12
C THR A 56 4.17 -17.75 -10.17
N SER A 57 3.36 -18.19 -11.14
CA SER A 57 2.82 -17.31 -12.18
C SER A 57 1.88 -16.26 -11.58
N ALA A 58 1.08 -16.65 -10.61
CA ALA A 58 0.14 -15.76 -9.92
C ALA A 58 0.87 -14.65 -9.18
N ILE A 59 1.89 -14.98 -8.37
CA ILE A 59 2.63 -13.96 -7.61
C ILE A 59 3.44 -13.04 -8.55
N ILE A 60 3.98 -13.57 -9.65
CA ILE A 60 4.66 -12.78 -10.69
C ILE A 60 3.68 -11.74 -11.25
N MET A 61 2.47 -12.15 -11.60
CA MET A 61 1.44 -11.25 -12.13
C MET A 61 1.04 -10.20 -11.07
N LEU A 62 0.73 -10.63 -9.86
CA LEU A 62 0.26 -9.72 -8.79
C LEU A 62 1.34 -8.73 -8.36
N ALA A 63 2.61 -9.14 -8.34
CA ALA A 63 3.73 -8.22 -8.12
C ALA A 63 3.81 -7.18 -9.24
N GLY A 64 3.63 -7.63 -10.50
CA GLY A 64 3.53 -6.75 -11.67
C GLY A 64 2.44 -5.70 -11.48
N VAL A 65 1.27 -6.11 -10.98
CA VAL A 65 0.16 -5.19 -10.66
C VAL A 65 0.59 -4.16 -9.63
N TYR A 66 1.31 -4.60 -8.58
CA TYR A 66 1.75 -3.70 -7.50
C TYR A 66 2.63 -2.57 -8.03
N TYR A 67 3.76 -2.92 -8.66
CA TYR A 67 4.68 -1.87 -9.11
C TYR A 67 4.12 -1.12 -10.34
N GLY A 68 3.31 -1.77 -11.16
CA GLY A 68 2.57 -1.11 -12.24
C GLY A 68 1.64 -0.01 -11.70
N ALA A 69 0.91 -0.31 -10.61
CA ALA A 69 -0.03 0.65 -10.01
C ALA A 69 0.69 1.86 -9.41
N ILE A 70 1.86 1.66 -8.79
CA ILE A 70 2.67 2.77 -8.27
C ILE A 70 3.08 3.68 -9.43
N PHE A 71 3.59 3.08 -10.48
CA PHE A 71 4.04 3.78 -11.68
C PHE A 71 2.90 4.57 -12.33
N GLY A 72 1.72 3.92 -12.48
CA GLY A 72 0.52 4.56 -13.03
C GLY A 72 0.07 5.76 -12.20
N GLY A 73 0.16 5.65 -10.88
CA GLY A 73 -0.22 6.71 -9.94
C GLY A 73 0.60 7.98 -10.09
N SER A 74 1.84 7.88 -10.56
CA SER A 74 2.70 9.04 -10.83
C SER A 74 2.14 9.87 -11.99
N THR A 75 1.55 9.23 -13.00
CA THR A 75 0.96 9.91 -14.15
C THR A 75 -0.19 10.83 -13.72
N SER A 76 -1.12 10.33 -12.90
CA SER A 76 -2.24 11.16 -12.40
C SER A 76 -1.76 12.24 -11.42
N SER A 77 -0.75 11.95 -10.62
CA SER A 77 -0.14 12.94 -9.70
C SER A 77 0.44 14.13 -10.46
N ILE A 78 1.17 13.85 -11.54
CA ILE A 78 1.85 14.87 -12.36
C ILE A 78 0.85 15.64 -13.23
N LEU A 79 -0.09 14.94 -13.88
CA LEU A 79 -0.98 15.58 -14.88
C LEU A 79 -2.19 16.26 -14.26
N LEU A 80 -2.72 15.73 -13.13
CA LEU A 80 -4.00 16.19 -12.57
C LEU A 80 -3.88 16.77 -11.16
N ASN A 81 -2.72 16.65 -10.50
CA ASN A 81 -2.59 16.90 -9.06
C ASN A 81 -3.59 16.04 -8.24
N ALA A 82 -3.88 14.86 -8.74
CA ALA A 82 -4.84 13.92 -8.16
C ALA A 82 -4.13 12.56 -8.04
N PRO A 83 -3.34 12.36 -6.97
CA PRO A 83 -2.54 11.14 -6.85
C PRO A 83 -3.40 9.88 -6.92
N GLY A 84 -3.04 8.96 -7.81
CA GLY A 84 -3.66 7.64 -7.91
C GLY A 84 -3.27 6.76 -6.72
N VAL A 85 -2.09 7.02 -6.17
CA VAL A 85 -1.49 6.23 -5.08
C VAL A 85 -0.95 7.20 -4.01
N ALA A 86 -1.11 6.85 -2.74
CA ALA A 86 -0.61 7.69 -1.64
C ALA A 86 0.91 7.91 -1.71
N GLY A 87 1.66 6.93 -2.25
CA GLY A 87 3.12 7.02 -2.44
C GLY A 87 3.55 8.06 -3.47
N THR A 88 2.64 8.51 -4.35
CA THR A 88 2.96 9.51 -5.38
C THR A 88 2.47 10.93 -5.03
N VAL A 89 1.96 11.14 -3.81
CA VAL A 89 1.54 12.48 -3.35
C VAL A 89 2.72 13.45 -3.34
N ALA A 90 3.88 13.02 -2.83
CA ALA A 90 5.07 13.88 -2.77
C ALA A 90 5.54 14.27 -4.18
N THR A 91 5.38 13.37 -5.16
CA THR A 91 5.70 13.62 -6.57
C THR A 91 4.87 14.77 -7.14
N SER A 92 3.61 14.92 -6.72
CA SER A 92 2.74 15.98 -7.22
C SER A 92 3.22 17.38 -6.81
N PHE A 93 3.99 17.50 -5.72
CA PHE A 93 4.45 18.80 -5.22
C PHE A 93 5.31 19.54 -6.24
N ASP A 94 6.12 18.83 -7.02
CA ASP A 94 6.94 19.42 -8.08
C ASP A 94 6.49 18.97 -9.48
N GLY A 95 5.97 17.74 -9.62
CA GLY A 95 5.54 17.19 -10.89
C GLY A 95 4.39 17.98 -11.51
N TYR A 96 3.39 18.34 -10.70
CA TYR A 96 2.25 19.13 -11.19
C TYR A 96 2.65 20.57 -11.57
N PRO A 97 3.44 21.31 -10.75
CA PRO A 97 3.99 22.59 -11.22
C PRO A 97 4.81 22.48 -12.51
N MET A 98 5.61 21.41 -12.69
CA MET A 98 6.31 21.18 -13.98
C MET A 98 5.31 21.04 -15.13
N ALA A 99 4.23 20.28 -14.92
CA ALA A 99 3.19 20.08 -15.95
C ALA A 99 2.51 21.42 -16.29
N ARG A 100 2.23 22.24 -15.27
CA ARG A 100 1.65 23.59 -15.45
C ARG A 100 2.58 24.54 -16.21
N GLN A 101 3.90 24.32 -16.14
CA GLN A 101 4.91 25.07 -16.88
C GLN A 101 5.14 24.54 -18.29
N GLY A 102 4.29 23.60 -18.78
CA GLY A 102 4.45 23.00 -20.11
C GLY A 102 5.52 21.93 -20.18
N LYS A 103 6.03 21.45 -19.03
CA LYS A 103 7.10 20.45 -18.94
C LYS A 103 6.56 19.08 -18.50
N ALA A 104 5.29 18.78 -18.79
CA ALA A 104 4.63 17.54 -18.37
C ALA A 104 5.41 16.30 -18.83
N GLY A 105 5.83 16.28 -20.11
CA GLY A 105 6.60 15.16 -20.66
C GLY A 105 7.92 14.94 -19.92
N LYS A 106 8.64 16.02 -19.59
CA LYS A 106 9.89 15.92 -18.83
C LYS A 106 9.65 15.36 -17.43
N ALA A 107 8.59 15.83 -16.73
CA ALA A 107 8.24 15.35 -15.40
C ALA A 107 7.93 13.84 -15.42
N LEU A 108 7.18 13.39 -16.44
CA LEU A 108 6.83 11.96 -16.61
C LEU A 108 8.07 11.11 -16.95
N ALA A 109 8.97 11.64 -17.78
CA ALA A 109 10.23 10.96 -18.11
C ALA A 109 11.13 10.82 -16.86
N ILE A 110 11.22 11.88 -16.04
CA ILE A 110 11.97 11.86 -14.77
C ILE A 110 11.34 10.80 -13.84
N ALA A 111 10.02 10.82 -13.71
CA ALA A 111 9.31 9.85 -12.87
C ALA A 111 9.61 8.41 -13.34
N ALA A 112 9.49 8.13 -14.65
CA ALA A 112 9.74 6.80 -15.21
C ALA A 112 11.16 6.31 -14.96
N LEU A 113 12.15 7.15 -15.23
CA LEU A 113 13.56 6.78 -15.06
C LEU A 113 13.94 6.61 -13.59
N SER A 114 13.43 7.48 -12.72
CA SER A 114 13.70 7.39 -11.29
C SER A 114 13.00 6.19 -10.65
N SER A 115 11.78 5.88 -11.09
CA SER A 115 11.04 4.68 -10.63
C SER A 115 11.75 3.40 -11.06
N PHE A 116 12.21 3.33 -12.32
CA PHE A 116 12.99 2.20 -12.81
C PHE A 116 14.26 2.01 -11.99
N THR A 117 15.01 3.10 -11.77
CA THR A 117 16.26 3.06 -10.98
C THR A 117 15.98 2.64 -9.53
N GLY A 118 14.95 3.24 -8.91
CA GLY A 118 14.55 2.91 -7.54
C GLY A 118 14.12 1.45 -7.41
N GLY A 119 13.29 0.99 -8.34
CA GLY A 119 12.86 -0.42 -8.39
C GLY A 119 14.06 -1.37 -8.52
N THR A 120 15.00 -1.06 -9.41
CA THR A 120 16.23 -1.86 -9.59
C THR A 120 17.07 -1.91 -8.28
N ILE A 121 17.25 -0.75 -7.62
CA ILE A 121 17.93 -0.70 -6.32
C ILE A 121 17.19 -1.59 -5.29
N GLY A 122 15.85 -1.51 -5.30
CA GLY A 122 15.02 -2.34 -4.44
C GLY A 122 15.24 -3.84 -4.67
N VAL A 123 15.26 -4.28 -5.95
CA VAL A 123 15.44 -5.70 -6.29
C VAL A 123 16.83 -6.18 -5.87
N ILE A 124 17.88 -5.37 -6.12
CA ILE A 124 19.24 -5.69 -5.65
C ILE A 124 19.24 -5.83 -4.12
N GLY A 125 18.60 -4.90 -3.42
CA GLY A 125 18.49 -4.95 -1.96
C GLY A 125 17.73 -6.19 -1.47
N LEU A 126 16.64 -6.54 -2.14
CA LEU A 126 15.86 -7.75 -1.84
C LEU A 126 16.73 -9.01 -1.98
N MET A 127 17.45 -9.13 -3.09
CA MET A 127 18.36 -10.26 -3.32
C MET A 127 19.44 -10.39 -2.24
N MET A 128 19.99 -9.25 -1.79
CA MET A 128 21.09 -9.25 -0.81
C MET A 128 20.61 -9.55 0.62
N ILE A 129 19.45 -9.02 1.01
CA ILE A 129 18.98 -9.06 2.40
C ILE A 129 18.09 -10.28 2.68
N ALA A 130 17.22 -10.67 1.73
CA ALA A 130 16.23 -11.71 1.98
C ALA A 130 16.84 -13.06 2.41
N PRO A 131 17.91 -13.59 1.76
CA PRO A 131 18.46 -14.87 2.20
C PRO A 131 19.02 -14.84 3.63
N SER A 132 19.72 -13.76 4.01
CA SER A 132 20.25 -13.61 5.37
C SER A 132 19.16 -13.46 6.41
N LEU A 133 18.12 -12.70 6.09
CA LEU A 133 16.99 -12.52 7.00
C LEU A 133 16.19 -13.83 7.15
N ALA A 134 15.98 -14.56 6.05
CA ALA A 134 15.29 -15.85 6.09
C ALA A 134 16.06 -16.87 6.96
N SER A 135 17.38 -16.97 6.77
CA SER A 135 18.20 -17.89 7.55
C SER A 135 18.17 -17.56 9.06
N PHE A 136 18.14 -16.27 9.40
CA PHE A 136 17.98 -15.84 10.80
C PHE A 136 16.58 -16.24 11.32
N ALA A 137 15.55 -16.07 10.51
CA ALA A 137 14.16 -16.31 10.91
C ALA A 137 13.81 -17.81 11.05
N VAL A 138 14.64 -18.71 10.50
CA VAL A 138 14.47 -20.18 10.72
C VAL A 138 14.57 -20.52 12.22
N SER A 139 15.30 -19.73 13.01
CA SER A 139 15.42 -19.94 14.45
C SER A 139 14.17 -19.54 15.24
N PHE A 140 13.16 -18.94 14.59
CA PHE A 140 11.96 -18.45 15.30
C PHE A 140 11.02 -19.61 15.65
N GLY A 141 10.61 -19.67 16.90
CA GLY A 141 9.54 -20.55 17.38
C GLY A 141 8.19 -19.80 17.43
N PRO A 142 7.15 -20.48 17.95
CA PRO A 142 5.81 -19.87 18.05
C PRO A 142 5.79 -18.55 18.83
N THR A 143 6.64 -18.43 19.86
CA THR A 143 6.76 -17.22 20.69
C THR A 143 7.20 -16.01 19.84
N GLU A 144 8.26 -16.22 19.04
CA GLU A 144 8.80 -15.18 18.15
C GLU A 144 7.81 -14.82 17.05
N TYR A 145 7.14 -15.82 16.47
CA TYR A 145 6.12 -15.59 15.44
C TYR A 145 4.97 -14.75 15.97
N PHE A 146 4.48 -15.04 17.17
CA PHE A 146 3.44 -14.20 17.80
C PHE A 146 3.93 -12.77 17.97
N ALA A 147 5.12 -12.58 18.54
CA ALA A 147 5.70 -11.24 18.77
C ALA A 147 5.92 -10.49 17.45
N LEU A 148 6.36 -11.20 16.40
CA LEU A 148 6.57 -10.63 15.06
C LEU A 148 5.25 -10.16 14.43
N MET A 149 4.17 -10.93 14.59
CA MET A 149 2.85 -10.54 14.08
C MET A 149 2.30 -9.34 14.84
N VAL A 150 2.51 -9.27 16.16
CA VAL A 150 2.17 -8.09 16.97
C VAL A 150 2.95 -6.86 16.47
N LEU A 151 4.26 -7.02 16.20
CA LEU A 151 5.08 -5.95 15.64
C LEU A 151 4.55 -5.50 14.28
N GLY A 152 4.26 -6.43 13.37
CA GLY A 152 3.71 -6.12 12.04
C GLY A 152 2.41 -5.33 12.13
N LEU A 153 1.49 -5.81 12.98
CA LEU A 153 0.17 -5.17 13.15
C LEU A 153 0.32 -3.77 13.75
N THR A 154 1.11 -3.62 14.83
CA THR A 154 1.31 -2.32 15.50
C THR A 154 2.03 -1.33 14.60
N ALA A 155 3.01 -1.77 13.80
CA ALA A 155 3.72 -0.92 12.86
C ALA A 155 2.77 -0.36 11.79
N VAL A 156 1.93 -1.22 11.19
CA VAL A 156 0.93 -0.78 10.19
C VAL A 156 -0.10 0.16 10.82
N VAL A 157 -0.59 -0.15 12.02
CA VAL A 157 -1.51 0.72 12.78
C VAL A 157 -0.89 2.10 13.01
N SER A 158 0.36 2.12 13.44
CA SER A 158 1.09 3.35 13.78
C SER A 158 1.29 4.27 12.57
N LEU A 159 1.48 3.70 11.38
CA LEU A 159 1.82 4.46 10.17
C LEU A 159 0.63 4.69 9.23
N ALA A 160 -0.43 3.87 9.33
CA ALA A 160 -1.53 3.87 8.37
C ALA A 160 -2.52 5.04 8.51
N GLY A 161 -2.53 5.76 9.64
CA GLY A 161 -3.56 6.76 9.86
C GLY A 161 -3.14 8.00 10.61
N ARG A 162 -3.99 9.01 10.51
CA ARG A 162 -3.84 10.26 11.27
C ARG A 162 -4.23 10.09 12.76
N ASN A 163 -4.91 8.98 13.10
CA ASN A 163 -5.46 8.74 14.43
C ASN A 163 -5.17 7.28 14.83
N LEU A 164 -4.29 7.10 15.80
CA LEU A 164 -3.86 5.81 16.30
C LEU A 164 -5.06 4.97 16.80
N VAL A 165 -6.01 5.60 17.50
CA VAL A 165 -7.18 4.89 18.03
C VAL A 165 -8.01 4.27 16.91
N LYS A 166 -8.24 5.03 15.81
CA LYS A 166 -8.97 4.51 14.66
C LYS A 166 -8.22 3.37 13.97
N GLY A 167 -6.88 3.45 13.93
CA GLY A 167 -6.05 2.36 13.42
C GLY A 167 -6.16 1.10 14.25
N LEU A 168 -6.10 1.25 15.58
CA LEU A 168 -6.26 0.13 16.52
C LEU A 168 -7.66 -0.50 16.42
N VAL A 169 -8.72 0.34 16.38
CA VAL A 169 -10.10 -0.16 16.21
C VAL A 169 -10.20 -0.96 14.90
N SER A 170 -9.65 -0.43 13.80
CA SER A 170 -9.66 -1.14 12.50
C SER A 170 -8.96 -2.50 12.62
N ALA A 171 -7.78 -2.53 13.26
CA ALA A 171 -7.01 -3.78 13.44
C ALA A 171 -7.78 -4.80 14.28
N VAL A 172 -8.38 -4.36 15.40
CA VAL A 172 -9.17 -5.23 16.29
C VAL A 172 -10.38 -5.79 15.53
N VAL A 173 -11.08 -4.95 14.75
CA VAL A 173 -12.21 -5.42 13.92
C VAL A 173 -11.74 -6.49 12.94
N GLY A 174 -10.56 -6.30 12.34
CA GLY A 174 -9.97 -7.32 11.45
C GLY A 174 -9.71 -8.64 12.16
N VAL A 175 -9.10 -8.57 13.35
CA VAL A 175 -8.85 -9.78 14.17
C VAL A 175 -10.20 -10.44 14.56
N MET A 176 -11.21 -9.66 14.93
CA MET A 176 -12.54 -10.20 15.25
C MET A 176 -13.15 -10.95 14.05
N ILE A 177 -13.01 -10.42 12.84
CA ILE A 177 -13.50 -11.10 11.63
C ILE A 177 -12.71 -12.42 11.43
N ALA A 178 -11.41 -12.44 11.70
CA ALA A 178 -10.57 -13.64 11.58
C ALA A 178 -10.98 -14.75 12.55
N LEU A 179 -11.70 -14.42 13.64
CA LEU A 179 -12.14 -15.39 14.63
C LEU A 179 -13.50 -16.02 14.30
N VAL A 180 -14.15 -15.58 13.23
CA VAL A 180 -15.42 -16.17 12.77
C VAL A 180 -15.12 -17.53 12.15
N GLY A 181 -15.93 -18.55 12.47
CA GLY A 181 -15.80 -19.88 11.88
C GLY A 181 -15.59 -20.98 12.92
N ILE A 182 -15.12 -22.13 12.46
CA ILE A 182 -14.82 -23.27 13.33
C ILE A 182 -13.38 -23.11 13.87
N ASP A 183 -13.24 -23.17 15.19
CA ASP A 183 -11.94 -23.16 15.86
C ASP A 183 -11.15 -24.41 15.47
N SER A 184 -9.97 -24.24 14.90
CA SER A 184 -9.14 -25.34 14.38
C SER A 184 -8.60 -26.28 15.47
N GLN A 185 -8.60 -25.87 16.75
CA GLN A 185 -8.10 -26.70 17.86
C GLN A 185 -9.22 -27.41 18.62
N THR A 186 -10.36 -26.74 18.81
CA THR A 186 -11.47 -27.26 19.63
C THR A 186 -12.64 -27.76 18.78
N ALA A 187 -12.66 -27.44 17.47
CA ALA A 187 -13.76 -27.73 16.53
C ALA A 187 -15.10 -27.10 16.93
N ILE A 188 -15.07 -26.07 17.81
CA ILE A 188 -16.27 -25.34 18.24
C ILE A 188 -16.50 -24.16 17.30
N THR A 189 -17.76 -23.93 16.87
CA THR A 189 -18.13 -22.78 16.06
C THR A 189 -18.07 -21.48 16.88
N ARG A 190 -17.49 -20.42 16.27
CA ARG A 190 -17.36 -19.11 16.90
C ARG A 190 -17.97 -18.03 16.00
N PHE A 191 -18.91 -17.26 16.54
CA PHE A 191 -19.51 -16.09 15.86
C PHE A 191 -20.15 -16.44 14.51
N THR A 192 -20.59 -17.67 14.31
CA THR A 192 -21.22 -18.13 13.07
C THR A 192 -22.73 -17.87 13.04
N PHE A 193 -23.34 -17.58 14.18
CA PHE A 193 -24.78 -17.35 14.31
C PHE A 193 -25.60 -18.52 13.72
N ASP A 194 -25.04 -19.72 13.78
CA ASP A 194 -25.60 -20.98 13.23
C ASP A 194 -25.83 -20.94 11.71
N LEU A 195 -25.12 -20.03 11.00
CA LEU A 195 -25.13 -19.97 9.54
C LEU A 195 -24.02 -20.88 8.99
N PRO A 196 -24.39 -21.95 8.22
CA PRO A 196 -23.38 -22.86 7.67
C PRO A 196 -22.35 -22.16 6.77
N GLU A 197 -22.77 -21.10 6.09
CA GLU A 197 -21.90 -20.29 5.20
C GLU A 197 -20.74 -19.62 5.95
N LEU A 198 -20.88 -19.47 7.28
CA LEU A 198 -19.82 -18.87 8.11
C LEU A 198 -18.98 -19.92 8.84
N PHE A 199 -19.21 -21.21 8.63
CA PHE A 199 -18.43 -22.27 9.32
C PHE A 199 -16.96 -22.25 8.89
N GLU A 200 -16.69 -21.96 7.63
CA GLU A 200 -15.32 -21.81 7.12
C GLU A 200 -14.74 -20.40 7.36
N GLY A 201 -15.51 -19.53 8.03
CA GLY A 201 -15.11 -18.16 8.33
C GLY A 201 -15.47 -17.18 7.22
N VAL A 202 -14.92 -15.97 7.32
CA VAL A 202 -15.12 -14.92 6.30
C VAL A 202 -13.88 -14.89 5.40
N GLU A 203 -14.07 -15.22 4.14
CA GLU A 203 -12.98 -15.27 3.17
C GLU A 203 -12.31 -13.90 3.01
N PHE A 204 -10.99 -13.90 3.02
CA PHE A 204 -10.14 -12.72 2.84
C PHE A 204 -10.50 -11.94 1.58
N LEU A 205 -10.74 -12.64 0.45
CA LEU A 205 -11.00 -12.00 -0.84
C LEU A 205 -12.28 -11.17 -0.83
N ILE A 206 -13.32 -11.66 -0.16
CA ILE A 206 -14.62 -10.96 -0.05
C ILE A 206 -14.40 -9.60 0.67
N VAL A 207 -13.68 -9.64 1.79
CA VAL A 207 -13.38 -8.44 2.58
C VAL A 207 -12.51 -7.46 1.77
N ALA A 208 -11.46 -7.98 1.12
CA ALA A 208 -10.52 -7.15 0.34
C ALA A 208 -11.22 -6.46 -0.84
N LEU A 209 -12.01 -7.22 -1.64
CA LEU A 209 -12.76 -6.65 -2.76
C LEU A 209 -13.83 -5.65 -2.28
N GLY A 210 -14.53 -5.98 -1.19
CA GLY A 210 -15.53 -5.09 -0.60
C GLY A 210 -14.91 -3.76 -0.18
N VAL A 211 -13.92 -3.82 0.71
CA VAL A 211 -13.35 -2.65 1.38
C VAL A 211 -12.52 -1.77 0.44
N PHE A 212 -11.84 -2.36 -0.57
CA PHE A 212 -10.97 -1.57 -1.46
C PHE A 212 -11.63 -1.27 -2.80
N ALA A 213 -12.21 -2.25 -3.48
CA ALA A 213 -12.74 -2.05 -4.83
C ALA A 213 -14.19 -1.53 -4.80
N LEU A 214 -15.11 -2.26 -4.14
CA LEU A 214 -16.52 -1.86 -4.12
C LEU A 214 -16.74 -0.57 -3.32
N ALA A 215 -16.03 -0.37 -2.23
CA ALA A 215 -16.07 0.88 -1.47
C ALA A 215 -15.65 2.09 -2.35
N GLU A 216 -14.66 1.91 -3.25
CA GLU A 216 -14.26 2.99 -4.18
C GLU A 216 -15.40 3.33 -5.15
N VAL A 217 -16.16 2.34 -5.59
CA VAL A 217 -17.37 2.56 -6.40
C VAL A 217 -18.34 3.50 -5.67
N PHE A 218 -18.62 3.22 -4.38
CA PHE A 218 -19.52 4.07 -3.56
C PHE A 218 -18.94 5.49 -3.40
N VAL A 219 -17.61 5.63 -3.25
CA VAL A 219 -16.94 6.94 -3.20
C VAL A 219 -17.11 7.67 -4.53
N MET A 220 -16.92 6.98 -5.67
CA MET A 220 -17.08 7.59 -7.01
C MET A 220 -18.52 8.06 -7.26
N LEU A 221 -19.52 7.31 -6.80
CA LEU A 221 -20.94 7.67 -6.91
C LEU A 221 -21.25 8.93 -6.09
N ASN A 222 -20.65 9.04 -4.90
CA ASN A 222 -20.89 10.17 -3.99
C ASN A 222 -20.17 11.46 -4.42
N ARG A 223 -19.07 11.36 -5.19
CA ARG A 223 -18.30 12.55 -5.62
C ARG A 223 -18.92 13.22 -6.84
N ARG A 224 -19.41 14.45 -6.66
CA ARG A 224 -19.84 15.34 -7.75
C ARG A 224 -18.64 16.20 -8.17
N GLY A 225 -18.03 15.86 -9.27
CA GLY A 225 -16.93 16.68 -9.78
C GLY A 225 -16.35 16.16 -11.09
N ARG A 226 -16.10 17.08 -12.00
CA ARG A 226 -15.38 16.82 -13.25
C ARG A 226 -13.91 17.20 -13.02
N GLY A 227 -13.05 16.21 -12.88
CA GLY A 227 -11.63 16.45 -12.99
C GLY A 227 -11.28 16.61 -14.47
N GLY A 228 -10.93 17.81 -14.86
CA GLY A 228 -10.47 18.06 -16.23
C GLY A 228 -8.96 17.86 -16.34
N ALA A 229 -8.53 16.97 -17.23
CA ALA A 229 -7.12 16.88 -17.60
C ALA A 229 -6.73 18.15 -18.37
N GLN A 230 -5.76 18.89 -17.87
CA GLN A 230 -5.25 20.09 -18.55
C GLN A 230 -3.87 19.81 -19.15
N GLY A 231 -3.75 20.10 -20.43
CA GLY A 231 -2.48 20.11 -21.13
C GLY A 231 -2.13 18.83 -21.87
N GLY A 232 -1.58 18.98 -23.06
CA GLY A 232 -1.00 17.89 -23.85
C GLY A 232 0.37 17.48 -23.29
N VAL A 233 0.73 16.22 -23.49
CA VAL A 233 2.06 15.73 -23.13
C VAL A 233 3.07 16.28 -24.14
N THR A 234 4.03 17.04 -23.63
CA THR A 234 5.14 17.61 -24.40
C THR A 234 6.29 16.59 -24.57
N SER A 235 7.42 17.02 -25.10
CA SER A 235 8.58 16.18 -25.32
C SER A 235 9.02 15.45 -24.04
N LEU A 236 9.28 14.15 -24.16
CA LEU A 236 9.80 13.27 -23.10
C LEU A 236 11.32 13.34 -22.99
N ARG A 237 12.00 14.02 -23.92
CA ARG A 237 13.45 14.02 -23.99
C ARG A 237 14.07 14.84 -22.87
N LEU A 238 15.04 14.22 -22.17
CA LEU A 238 15.86 14.86 -21.17
C LEU A 238 17.27 15.09 -21.73
N SER A 239 17.82 16.25 -21.47
CA SER A 239 19.21 16.55 -21.83
C SER A 239 20.17 15.83 -20.85
N GLY A 240 21.44 15.67 -21.26
CA GLY A 240 22.48 15.10 -20.39
C GLY A 240 22.65 15.87 -19.08
N ARG A 241 22.48 17.19 -19.11
CA ARG A 241 22.56 18.02 -17.88
C ARG A 241 21.39 17.75 -16.94
N GLU A 242 20.17 17.58 -17.48
CA GLU A 242 19.00 17.24 -16.68
C GLU A 242 19.15 15.85 -16.05
N MET A 243 19.69 14.90 -16.83
CA MET A 243 19.97 13.54 -16.34
C MET A 243 21.00 13.59 -15.20
N ALA A 244 22.12 14.28 -15.38
CA ALA A 244 23.16 14.44 -14.36
C ALA A 244 22.60 15.10 -13.07
N ARG A 245 21.62 15.99 -13.23
CA ARG A 245 20.99 16.69 -12.10
C ARG A 245 20.10 15.78 -11.26
N ILE A 246 19.41 14.81 -11.89
CA ILE A 246 18.47 13.93 -11.17
C ILE A 246 19.10 12.62 -10.69
N THR A 247 20.23 12.20 -11.26
CA THR A 247 20.86 10.91 -10.90
C THR A 247 21.24 10.81 -9.41
N PRO A 248 21.96 11.79 -8.81
CA PRO A 248 22.31 11.66 -7.38
C PRO A 248 21.10 11.58 -6.44
N PRO A 249 20.06 12.45 -6.56
CA PRO A 249 18.86 12.29 -5.74
C PRO A 249 18.15 10.95 -5.97
N THR A 250 18.09 10.46 -7.21
CA THR A 250 17.47 9.16 -7.55
C THR A 250 18.18 8.03 -6.79
N LEU A 251 19.51 7.98 -6.84
CA LEU A 251 20.30 6.91 -6.20
C LEU A 251 20.15 6.95 -4.67
N ARG A 252 20.34 8.14 -4.06
CA ARG A 252 20.21 8.30 -2.60
C ARG A 252 18.81 7.92 -2.12
N SER A 253 17.79 8.38 -2.85
CA SER A 253 16.40 8.15 -2.48
C SER A 253 16.00 6.69 -2.70
N GLY A 254 16.56 6.01 -3.70
CA GLY A 254 16.36 4.58 -3.91
C GLY A 254 16.84 3.76 -2.72
N VAL A 255 18.06 4.04 -2.24
CA VAL A 255 18.63 3.36 -1.07
C VAL A 255 17.77 3.66 0.18
N LEU A 256 17.48 4.94 0.42
CA LEU A 256 16.63 5.35 1.56
C LEU A 256 15.25 4.70 1.49
N GLY A 257 14.67 4.66 0.30
CA GLY A 257 13.37 4.05 0.05
C GLY A 257 13.36 2.56 0.33
N PHE A 258 14.37 1.84 -0.15
CA PHE A 258 14.49 0.40 0.08
C PHE A 258 14.49 0.09 1.58
N PHE A 259 15.37 0.72 2.36
CA PHE A 259 15.43 0.48 3.82
C PHE A 259 14.13 0.89 4.52
N THR A 260 13.48 1.97 4.04
CA THR A 260 12.17 2.36 4.58
C THR A 260 11.12 1.27 4.28
N GLY A 261 11.16 0.69 3.09
CA GLY A 261 10.23 -0.37 2.66
C GLY A 261 10.38 -1.68 3.43
N VAL A 262 11.63 -2.03 3.81
CA VAL A 262 11.91 -3.23 4.63
C VAL A 262 11.24 -3.13 6.01
N LEU A 263 11.09 -1.90 6.53
CA LEU A 263 10.49 -1.70 7.84
C LEU A 263 8.96 -1.92 7.76
N PRO A 264 8.41 -2.86 8.55
CA PRO A 264 6.97 -3.11 8.50
C PRO A 264 6.16 -1.84 8.75
N GLY A 265 5.14 -1.63 7.92
CA GLY A 265 4.22 -0.50 8.04
C GLY A 265 4.64 0.79 7.36
N ALA A 266 5.93 1.01 7.11
CA ALA A 266 6.41 2.28 6.54
C ALA A 266 5.94 2.46 5.08
N GLY A 267 6.21 1.48 4.26
CA GLY A 267 5.73 1.42 2.87
C GLY A 267 6.16 2.58 1.98
N ALA A 268 5.67 2.57 0.76
CA ALA A 268 6.04 3.52 -0.30
C ALA A 268 5.67 4.98 0.04
N THR A 269 4.60 5.19 0.81
CA THR A 269 4.13 6.53 1.16
C THR A 269 5.14 7.25 2.06
N VAL A 270 5.54 6.60 3.15
CA VAL A 270 6.51 7.17 4.10
C VAL A 270 7.85 7.41 3.39
N ALA A 271 8.29 6.44 2.59
CA ALA A 271 9.53 6.52 1.83
C ALA A 271 9.56 7.76 0.91
N SER A 272 8.47 8.02 0.17
CA SER A 272 8.39 9.14 -0.76
C SER A 272 8.46 10.50 -0.04
N PHE A 273 7.73 10.67 1.06
CA PHE A 273 7.76 11.92 1.84
C PHE A 273 9.10 12.14 2.51
N LEU A 274 9.69 11.06 3.06
CA LEU A 274 10.99 11.13 3.73
C LEU A 274 12.08 11.53 2.74
N SER A 275 12.10 10.90 1.55
CA SER A 275 13.10 11.20 0.51
C SER A 275 12.93 12.61 -0.05
N TYR A 276 11.68 13.06 -0.29
CA TYR A 276 11.41 14.43 -0.72
C TYR A 276 11.97 15.44 0.30
N SER A 277 11.68 15.21 1.59
CA SER A 277 12.11 16.10 2.66
C SER A 277 13.63 16.11 2.84
N ALA A 278 14.26 14.93 2.74
CA ALA A 278 15.71 14.79 2.84
C ALA A 278 16.39 15.50 1.67
N GLU A 279 15.91 15.24 0.44
CA GLU A 279 16.51 15.84 -0.76
C GLU A 279 16.33 17.37 -0.77
N LYS A 280 15.18 17.87 -0.32
CA LYS A 280 14.96 19.32 -0.16
C LYS A 280 16.00 19.98 0.74
N ARG A 281 16.43 19.28 1.80
CA ARG A 281 17.46 19.79 2.75
C ARG A 281 18.89 19.68 2.18
N ILE A 282 19.16 18.61 1.39
CA ILE A 282 20.49 18.33 0.84
C ILE A 282 20.77 19.19 -0.38
N ALA A 283 19.74 19.47 -1.19
CA ALA A 283 19.89 20.18 -2.47
C ALA A 283 20.25 21.66 -2.27
N ARG A 284 21.25 22.13 -3.02
CA ARG A 284 21.62 23.55 -3.03
C ARG A 284 20.48 24.46 -3.49
N ASP A 285 19.57 23.91 -4.30
CA ASP A 285 18.38 24.59 -4.83
C ASP A 285 17.09 24.16 -4.12
N GLY A 286 17.19 23.78 -2.85
CA GLY A 286 16.07 23.32 -2.02
C GLY A 286 14.90 24.28 -1.94
N ASP A 287 15.16 25.58 -2.04
CA ASP A 287 14.13 26.62 -2.00
C ASP A 287 13.19 26.59 -3.21
N THR A 288 13.60 25.94 -4.32
CA THR A 288 12.75 25.79 -5.51
C THR A 288 11.84 24.56 -5.46
N PHE A 289 11.96 23.72 -4.41
CA PHE A 289 11.06 22.59 -4.21
C PHE A 289 9.63 23.08 -3.96
N GLY A 290 8.67 22.45 -4.62
CA GLY A 290 7.27 22.87 -4.66
C GLY A 290 6.96 23.81 -5.83
N GLN A 291 7.98 24.18 -6.62
CA GLN A 291 7.84 25.11 -7.75
C GLN A 291 8.19 24.47 -9.11
N GLY A 292 8.34 23.14 -9.13
CA GLY A 292 8.68 22.39 -10.34
C GLY A 292 10.16 22.02 -10.43
N ASN A 293 10.77 21.68 -9.29
CA ASN A 293 12.16 21.22 -9.25
C ASN A 293 12.23 19.75 -9.69
N PRO A 294 13.03 19.38 -10.72
CA PRO A 294 13.16 17.99 -11.16
C PRO A 294 13.58 16.99 -10.08
N LYS A 295 14.40 17.42 -9.11
CA LYS A 295 14.80 16.59 -7.96
C LYS A 295 13.62 16.24 -7.06
N GLY A 296 12.64 17.15 -6.95
CA GLY A 296 11.40 16.94 -6.18
C GLY A 296 10.44 15.96 -6.84
N VAL A 297 10.69 15.57 -8.10
CA VAL A 297 10.02 14.44 -8.76
C VAL A 297 10.87 13.17 -8.61
N ALA A 298 12.17 13.29 -8.89
CA ALA A 298 13.09 12.15 -8.94
C ALA A 298 13.20 11.42 -7.58
N ALA A 299 13.36 12.18 -6.49
CA ALA A 299 13.57 11.61 -5.17
C ALA A 299 12.38 10.75 -4.68
N PRO A 300 11.14 11.28 -4.62
CA PRO A 300 10.02 10.48 -4.15
C PRO A 300 9.68 9.31 -5.07
N GLU A 301 9.90 9.45 -6.40
CA GLU A 301 9.63 8.36 -7.34
C GLU A 301 10.60 7.19 -7.19
N SER A 302 11.88 7.49 -7.02
CA SER A 302 12.86 6.44 -6.74
C SER A 302 12.56 5.76 -5.40
N ALA A 303 12.27 6.55 -4.37
CA ALA A 303 12.05 6.02 -3.02
C ALA A 303 10.78 5.15 -2.95
N ASN A 304 9.67 5.59 -3.57
CA ASN A 304 8.42 4.82 -3.47
C ASN A 304 8.52 3.47 -4.18
N ASN A 305 9.20 3.40 -5.33
CA ASN A 305 9.40 2.15 -6.07
C ASN A 305 10.39 1.23 -5.33
N ALA A 306 11.48 1.77 -4.81
CA ALA A 306 12.42 1.00 -4.00
C ALA A 306 11.74 0.45 -2.73
N ALA A 307 10.89 1.24 -2.08
CA ALA A 307 10.16 0.82 -0.89
C ALA A 307 9.10 -0.24 -1.19
N ALA A 308 8.45 -0.15 -2.36
CA ALA A 308 7.50 -1.18 -2.79
C ALA A 308 8.18 -2.55 -2.87
N VAL A 309 9.37 -2.60 -3.52
CA VAL A 309 10.17 -3.84 -3.61
C VAL A 309 10.70 -4.22 -2.22
N GLY A 310 11.19 -3.24 -1.45
CA GLY A 310 11.69 -3.47 -0.08
C GLY A 310 10.65 -4.15 0.83
N SER A 311 9.36 -3.85 0.62
CA SER A 311 8.28 -4.44 1.42
C SER A 311 8.05 -5.94 1.13
N PHE A 312 8.64 -6.48 0.06
CA PHE A 312 8.67 -7.92 -0.19
C PHE A 312 9.68 -8.65 0.71
N VAL A 313 10.70 -7.94 1.25
CA VAL A 313 11.67 -8.57 2.15
C VAL A 313 10.96 -9.21 3.34
N PRO A 314 10.29 -8.44 4.23
CA PRO A 314 9.62 -9.07 5.36
C PRO A 314 8.46 -9.98 4.93
N LEU A 315 7.77 -9.70 3.83
CA LEU A 315 6.70 -10.54 3.32
C LEU A 315 7.20 -11.95 3.00
N MET A 316 8.26 -12.05 2.20
CA MET A 316 8.73 -13.34 1.69
C MET A 316 9.59 -14.11 2.70
N THR A 317 10.27 -13.41 3.62
CA THR A 317 11.20 -14.05 4.56
C THR A 317 10.62 -14.29 5.96
N LEU A 318 9.71 -13.42 6.40
CA LEU A 318 9.12 -13.49 7.75
C LEU A 318 7.63 -13.82 7.71
N GLY A 319 6.99 -13.76 6.53
CA GLY A 319 5.54 -13.91 6.42
C GLY A 319 4.76 -12.72 6.99
N VAL A 320 5.41 -11.56 7.12
CA VAL A 320 4.79 -10.34 7.67
C VAL A 320 4.85 -9.23 6.63
N PRO A 321 3.71 -8.61 6.30
CA PRO A 321 3.72 -7.59 5.25
C PRO A 321 4.43 -6.30 5.67
N GLY A 322 5.25 -5.74 4.75
CA GLY A 322 5.93 -4.47 4.94
C GLY A 322 5.01 -3.26 4.72
N SER A 323 3.83 -3.46 4.14
CA SER A 323 2.90 -2.37 3.79
C SER A 323 1.46 -2.90 3.68
N GLY A 324 0.48 -2.00 3.61
CA GLY A 324 -0.91 -2.40 3.36
C GLY A 324 -1.10 -3.14 2.04
N THR A 325 -0.32 -2.81 1.02
CA THR A 325 -0.37 -3.49 -0.27
C THR A 325 0.18 -4.92 -0.18
N THR A 326 1.31 -5.10 0.51
CA THR A 326 1.85 -6.44 0.72
C THR A 326 1.01 -7.25 1.70
N ALA A 327 0.16 -6.62 2.52
CA ALA A 327 -0.85 -7.35 3.31
C ALA A 327 -1.84 -8.06 2.39
N ILE A 328 -2.33 -7.38 1.34
CA ILE A 328 -3.24 -8.01 0.36
C ILE A 328 -2.50 -9.12 -0.41
N LEU A 329 -1.23 -8.91 -0.76
CA LEU A 329 -0.42 -9.95 -1.40
C LEU A 329 -0.21 -11.16 -0.47
N LEU A 330 -0.03 -10.94 0.83
CA LEU A 330 0.03 -12.03 1.80
C LEU A 330 -1.26 -12.85 1.78
N GLY A 331 -2.40 -12.17 1.83
CA GLY A 331 -3.70 -12.84 1.72
C GLY A 331 -3.85 -13.62 0.42
N ALA A 332 -3.41 -13.03 -0.70
CA ALA A 332 -3.42 -13.71 -2.00
C ALA A 332 -2.57 -14.98 -1.99
N LEU A 333 -1.35 -14.91 -1.42
CA LEU A 333 -0.47 -16.07 -1.30
C LEU A 333 -1.12 -17.19 -0.48
N LEU A 334 -1.77 -16.83 0.64
CA LEU A 334 -2.46 -17.81 1.49
C LEU A 334 -3.62 -18.48 0.76
N VAL A 335 -4.41 -17.69 -0.03
CA VAL A 335 -5.50 -18.21 -0.87
C VAL A 335 -4.96 -19.17 -1.94
N LEU A 336 -3.75 -18.89 -2.44
CA LEU A 336 -3.08 -19.75 -3.44
C LEU A 336 -2.38 -20.98 -2.78
N GLY A 337 -2.54 -21.16 -1.47
CA GLY A 337 -1.95 -22.27 -0.73
C GLY A 337 -0.47 -22.10 -0.42
N VAL A 338 0.05 -20.89 -0.56
CA VAL A 338 1.48 -20.59 -0.30
C VAL A 338 1.60 -19.82 1.00
N GLN A 339 2.38 -20.36 1.93
CA GLN A 339 2.68 -19.67 3.18
C GLN A 339 4.08 -19.05 3.07
N PRO A 340 4.17 -17.71 2.90
CA PRO A 340 5.49 -17.08 2.90
C PRO A 340 6.11 -17.09 4.29
N GLY A 341 7.43 -17.08 4.32
CA GLY A 341 8.16 -17.19 5.59
C GLY A 341 9.58 -17.66 5.37
N PRO A 342 10.31 -18.00 6.45
CA PRO A 342 11.75 -18.30 6.34
C PRO A 342 12.08 -19.52 5.49
N LEU A 343 11.19 -20.48 5.41
CA LEU A 343 11.40 -21.68 4.57
C LEU A 343 11.06 -21.44 3.09
N MET A 344 10.55 -20.26 2.74
CA MET A 344 10.16 -19.92 1.35
C MET A 344 11.32 -20.09 0.38
N LEU A 345 12.53 -19.71 0.79
CA LEU A 345 13.72 -19.77 -0.06
C LEU A 345 14.23 -21.21 -0.26
N THR A 346 13.88 -22.12 0.66
CA THR A 346 14.29 -23.53 0.58
C THR A 346 13.19 -24.42 -0.04
N ASP A 347 11.95 -24.21 0.36
CA ASP A 347 10.83 -25.05 -0.07
C ASP A 347 10.29 -24.62 -1.46
N ASN A 348 10.37 -23.33 -1.77
CA ASN A 348 9.85 -22.77 -3.02
C ASN A 348 10.87 -21.81 -3.68
N PRO A 349 12.11 -22.27 -3.95
CA PRO A 349 13.14 -21.39 -4.49
C PRO A 349 12.78 -20.83 -5.87
N ASP A 350 12.12 -21.61 -6.73
CA ASP A 350 11.68 -21.20 -8.06
C ASP A 350 10.68 -20.03 -7.97
N MET A 351 9.78 -20.06 -6.99
CA MET A 351 8.82 -18.97 -6.78
C MET A 351 9.55 -17.70 -6.32
N PHE A 352 10.44 -17.80 -5.32
CA PHE A 352 11.16 -16.61 -4.82
C PHE A 352 12.06 -16.01 -5.90
N TRP A 353 12.93 -16.83 -6.52
CA TRP A 353 13.88 -16.33 -7.50
C TRP A 353 13.21 -15.97 -8.83
N GLY A 354 12.13 -16.68 -9.20
CA GLY A 354 11.27 -16.32 -10.34
C GLY A 354 10.62 -14.97 -10.16
N LEU A 355 10.10 -14.71 -8.95
CA LEU A 355 9.55 -13.40 -8.58
C LEU A 355 10.62 -12.31 -8.68
N VAL A 356 11.82 -12.53 -8.11
CA VAL A 356 12.93 -11.57 -8.15
C VAL A 356 13.32 -11.25 -9.62
N ALA A 357 13.47 -12.28 -10.43
CA ALA A 357 13.81 -12.13 -11.86
C ALA A 357 12.70 -11.38 -12.60
N SER A 358 11.43 -11.72 -12.29
CA SER A 358 10.27 -11.06 -12.92
C SER A 358 10.20 -9.57 -12.58
N MET A 359 10.71 -9.15 -11.42
CA MET A 359 10.76 -7.73 -11.03
C MET A 359 11.74 -6.94 -11.90
N TYR A 360 12.89 -7.54 -12.30
CA TYR A 360 13.80 -6.90 -13.26
C TYR A 360 13.11 -6.75 -14.63
N ILE A 361 12.48 -7.84 -15.10
CA ILE A 361 11.77 -7.84 -16.39
C ILE A 361 10.61 -6.85 -16.35
N GLY A 362 9.80 -6.88 -15.29
CA GLY A 362 8.65 -6.00 -15.12
C GLY A 362 9.03 -4.52 -15.04
N SER A 363 10.15 -4.20 -14.38
CA SER A 363 10.67 -2.83 -14.32
C SER A 363 11.09 -2.35 -15.73
N ALA A 364 11.72 -3.22 -16.52
CA ALA A 364 12.08 -2.92 -17.92
C ALA A 364 10.82 -2.75 -18.78
N VAL A 365 9.83 -3.65 -18.63
CA VAL A 365 8.53 -3.56 -19.31
C VAL A 365 7.83 -2.24 -18.96
N LEU A 366 7.84 -1.85 -17.68
CA LEU A 366 7.25 -0.57 -17.23
C LEU A 366 7.90 0.63 -17.93
N LEU A 367 9.23 0.61 -18.02
CA LEU A 367 9.95 1.71 -18.67
C LEU A 367 9.59 1.80 -20.16
N VAL A 368 9.58 0.63 -20.84
CA VAL A 368 9.24 0.54 -22.28
C VAL A 368 7.78 0.93 -22.52
N LEU A 369 6.86 0.49 -21.65
CA LEU A 369 5.44 0.84 -21.77
C LEU A 369 5.18 2.31 -21.47
N ASN A 370 5.70 2.79 -20.34
CA ASN A 370 5.31 4.12 -19.85
C ASN A 370 5.91 5.27 -20.68
N LEU A 371 7.15 5.16 -21.16
CA LEU A 371 7.74 6.26 -21.91
C LEU A 371 6.99 6.52 -23.23
N PRO A 372 6.85 5.56 -24.17
CA PRO A 372 6.14 5.82 -25.42
C PRO A 372 4.62 5.88 -25.28
N LEU A 373 4.03 5.15 -24.33
CA LEU A 373 2.57 5.05 -24.19
C LEU A 373 1.98 6.08 -23.22
N ILE A 374 2.78 6.99 -22.66
CA ILE A 374 2.29 8.10 -21.82
C ILE A 374 1.09 8.83 -22.48
N PRO A 375 1.13 9.20 -23.77
CA PRO A 375 -0.03 9.85 -24.39
C PRO A 375 -1.29 8.97 -24.41
N VAL A 376 -1.12 7.65 -24.51
CA VAL A 376 -2.23 6.68 -24.47
C VAL A 376 -2.78 6.60 -23.04
N PHE A 377 -1.89 6.41 -22.07
CA PHE A 377 -2.27 6.33 -20.67
C PHE A 377 -2.93 7.62 -20.15
N ALA A 378 -2.50 8.80 -20.68
CA ALA A 378 -3.16 10.06 -20.36
C ALA A 378 -4.62 10.09 -20.82
N LYS A 379 -5.00 9.31 -21.85
CA LYS A 379 -6.40 9.17 -22.28
C LYS A 379 -7.23 8.33 -21.29
N VAL A 380 -6.60 7.38 -20.57
CA VAL A 380 -7.27 6.57 -19.55
C VAL A 380 -7.84 7.48 -18.45
N LEU A 381 -7.16 8.58 -18.13
CA LEU A 381 -7.64 9.57 -17.16
C LEU A 381 -8.99 10.21 -17.55
N LYS A 382 -9.37 10.10 -18.83
CA LYS A 382 -10.63 10.65 -19.35
C LYS A 382 -11.77 9.63 -19.34
N THR A 383 -11.51 8.38 -18.87
CA THR A 383 -12.54 7.34 -18.82
C THR A 383 -13.72 7.82 -17.95
N PRO A 384 -14.94 7.86 -18.50
CA PRO A 384 -16.08 8.31 -17.71
C PRO A 384 -16.44 7.31 -16.63
N LYS A 385 -16.92 7.82 -15.49
CA LYS A 385 -17.40 6.99 -14.39
C LYS A 385 -18.46 5.97 -14.81
N ALA A 386 -19.26 6.33 -15.83
CA ALA A 386 -20.30 5.47 -16.39
C ALA A 386 -19.74 4.14 -16.95
N VAL A 387 -18.47 4.11 -17.35
CA VAL A 387 -17.79 2.90 -17.84
C VAL A 387 -17.03 2.22 -16.68
N LEU A 388 -16.33 3.04 -15.87
CA LEU A 388 -15.45 2.52 -14.83
C LEU A 388 -16.24 1.81 -13.70
N ILE A 389 -17.36 2.40 -13.28
CA ILE A 389 -18.16 1.85 -12.17
C ILE A 389 -18.73 0.46 -12.50
N PRO A 390 -19.45 0.26 -13.63
CA PRO A 390 -19.93 -1.09 -13.95
C PRO A 390 -18.79 -2.11 -14.10
N LEU A 391 -17.68 -1.69 -14.69
CA LEU A 391 -16.52 -2.58 -14.89
C LEU A 391 -16.00 -3.10 -13.55
N VAL A 392 -15.79 -2.22 -12.57
CA VAL A 392 -15.30 -2.61 -11.22
C VAL A 392 -16.34 -3.51 -10.53
N VAL A 393 -17.64 -3.16 -10.61
CA VAL A 393 -18.70 -3.97 -9.98
C VAL A 393 -18.73 -5.38 -10.59
N VAL A 394 -18.67 -5.50 -11.93
CA VAL A 394 -18.66 -6.79 -12.61
C VAL A 394 -17.45 -7.62 -12.15
N PHE A 395 -16.25 -7.03 -12.10
CA PHE A 395 -15.06 -7.75 -11.62
C PHE A 395 -15.21 -8.22 -10.17
N CYS A 396 -15.80 -7.40 -9.30
CA CYS A 396 -16.03 -7.79 -7.90
C CYS A 396 -17.03 -8.95 -7.79
N VAL A 397 -18.15 -8.85 -8.50
CA VAL A 397 -19.23 -9.86 -8.45
C VAL A 397 -18.75 -11.18 -9.08
N VAL A 398 -18.14 -11.11 -10.27
CA VAL A 398 -17.64 -12.32 -10.97
C VAL A 398 -16.51 -12.94 -10.15
N GLY A 399 -15.63 -12.12 -9.57
CA GLY A 399 -14.51 -12.59 -8.76
C GLY A 399 -14.96 -13.36 -7.52
N VAL A 400 -15.92 -12.82 -6.77
CA VAL A 400 -16.43 -13.47 -5.55
C VAL A 400 -17.27 -14.70 -5.93
N TYR A 401 -18.25 -14.52 -6.82
CA TYR A 401 -19.16 -15.61 -7.18
C TYR A 401 -18.42 -16.77 -7.86
N GLY A 402 -17.42 -16.47 -8.69
CA GLY A 402 -16.62 -17.49 -9.38
C GLY A 402 -15.78 -18.37 -8.45
N LEU A 403 -15.48 -17.90 -7.24
CA LEU A 403 -14.73 -18.69 -6.25
C LEU A 403 -15.64 -19.54 -5.36
N SER A 404 -16.72 -18.98 -4.86
CA SER A 404 -17.55 -19.62 -3.83
C SER A 404 -18.87 -20.16 -4.34
N PHE A 405 -19.35 -19.70 -5.50
CA PHE A 405 -20.68 -19.97 -6.04
C PHE A 405 -21.80 -19.66 -5.02
N SER A 406 -21.55 -18.70 -4.14
CA SER A 406 -22.40 -18.36 -2.98
C SER A 406 -23.05 -16.98 -3.16
N VAL A 407 -24.36 -16.93 -3.11
CA VAL A 407 -25.10 -15.65 -3.09
C VAL A 407 -24.91 -14.94 -1.74
N PHE A 408 -24.75 -15.71 -0.66
CA PHE A 408 -24.44 -15.17 0.66
C PHE A 408 -23.16 -14.31 0.62
N ASP A 409 -22.14 -14.77 -0.09
CA ASP A 409 -20.86 -14.07 -0.21
C ASP A 409 -20.98 -12.77 -1.01
N LEU A 410 -21.91 -12.69 -1.97
CA LEU A 410 -22.23 -11.44 -2.65
C LEU A 410 -22.87 -10.43 -1.67
N GLY A 411 -23.68 -10.94 -0.73
CA GLY A 411 -24.22 -10.13 0.36
C GLY A 411 -23.10 -9.60 1.26
N LEU A 412 -22.17 -10.49 1.66
CA LEU A 412 -21.00 -10.09 2.45
C LEU A 412 -20.12 -9.07 1.69
N LEU A 413 -19.88 -9.30 0.39
CA LEU A 413 -19.13 -8.36 -0.46
C LEU A 413 -19.77 -6.96 -0.40
N THR A 414 -21.10 -6.90 -0.52
CA THR A 414 -21.86 -5.64 -0.48
C THR A 414 -21.74 -4.99 0.91
N ALA A 415 -21.90 -5.78 1.97
CA ALA A 415 -21.77 -5.30 3.35
C ALA A 415 -20.36 -4.71 3.60
N PHE A 416 -19.29 -5.43 3.19
CA PHE A 416 -17.94 -4.92 3.33
C PHE A 416 -17.65 -3.72 2.42
N GLY A 417 -18.33 -3.61 1.28
CA GLY A 417 -18.31 -2.42 0.43
C GLY A 417 -18.83 -1.19 1.16
N VAL A 418 -20.00 -1.34 1.82
CA VAL A 418 -20.60 -0.27 2.63
C VAL A 418 -19.69 0.06 3.82
N ILE A 419 -19.19 -0.95 4.53
CA ILE A 419 -18.28 -0.77 5.67
C ILE A 419 -17.03 0.01 5.21
N GLY A 420 -16.41 -0.38 4.11
CA GLY A 420 -15.23 0.31 3.55
C GLY A 420 -15.53 1.77 3.19
N PHE A 421 -16.70 2.03 2.59
CA PHE A 421 -17.15 3.38 2.29
C PHE A 421 -17.30 4.22 3.57
N LEU A 422 -17.96 3.68 4.60
CA LEU A 422 -18.14 4.36 5.89
C LEU A 422 -16.80 4.57 6.59
N MET A 423 -15.88 3.60 6.53
CA MET A 423 -14.53 3.73 7.05
C MET A 423 -13.81 4.93 6.42
N ARG A 424 -13.89 5.06 5.08
CA ARG A 424 -13.27 6.19 4.36
C ARG A 424 -13.90 7.53 4.73
N GLN A 425 -15.24 7.58 4.84
CA GLN A 425 -15.94 8.81 5.23
C GLN A 425 -15.54 9.29 6.64
N ASN A 426 -15.23 8.35 7.52
CA ASN A 426 -14.91 8.63 8.91
C ASN A 426 -13.41 8.53 9.22
N ASP A 427 -12.52 8.52 8.20
CA ASP A 427 -11.05 8.47 8.34
C ASP A 427 -10.56 7.24 9.13
N PHE A 428 -11.23 6.09 9.03
CA PHE A 428 -10.72 4.82 9.55
C PHE A 428 -9.84 4.18 8.48
N PRO A 429 -8.58 3.82 8.80
CA PRO A 429 -7.70 3.18 7.81
C PRO A 429 -8.10 1.71 7.61
N ALA A 430 -8.27 1.30 6.36
CA ALA A 430 -8.68 -0.06 6.00
C ALA A 430 -7.53 -1.08 6.09
N ALA A 431 -6.28 -0.65 5.85
CA ALA A 431 -5.13 -1.56 5.83
C ALA A 431 -4.92 -2.30 7.16
N PRO A 432 -5.03 -1.64 8.35
CA PRO A 432 -4.95 -2.38 9.61
C PRO A 432 -6.05 -3.44 9.78
N MET A 433 -7.26 -3.20 9.26
CA MET A 433 -8.35 -4.17 9.35
C MET A 433 -8.03 -5.43 8.53
N ILE A 434 -7.56 -5.24 7.29
CA ILE A 434 -7.15 -6.36 6.42
C ILE A 434 -5.97 -7.12 7.06
N LEU A 435 -5.01 -6.39 7.62
CA LEU A 435 -3.88 -7.04 8.28
C LEU A 435 -4.32 -7.81 9.53
N GLY A 436 -5.25 -7.24 10.31
CA GLY A 436 -5.85 -7.94 11.46
C GLY A 436 -6.56 -9.21 11.04
N LEU A 437 -7.29 -9.18 9.93
CA LEU A 437 -7.96 -10.36 9.37
C LEU A 437 -6.94 -11.46 8.99
N ILE A 438 -5.86 -11.07 8.29
CA ILE A 438 -4.85 -12.04 7.81
C ILE A 438 -4.03 -12.60 8.97
N LEU A 439 -3.51 -11.71 9.83
CA LEU A 439 -2.62 -12.11 10.91
C LEU A 439 -3.37 -12.68 12.13
N GLY A 440 -4.67 -12.39 12.28
CA GLY A 440 -5.46 -12.77 13.46
C GLY A 440 -5.41 -14.27 13.73
N GLY A 441 -5.70 -15.08 12.71
CA GLY A 441 -5.64 -16.53 12.82
C GLY A 441 -4.23 -17.05 13.10
N LEU A 442 -3.24 -16.47 12.42
CA LEU A 442 -1.83 -16.86 12.62
C LEU A 442 -1.34 -16.46 14.02
N MET A 443 -1.74 -15.27 14.50
CA MET A 443 -1.44 -14.79 15.85
C MET A 443 -2.02 -15.73 16.91
N GLU A 444 -3.30 -16.09 16.76
CA GLU A 444 -3.98 -16.98 17.68
C GLU A 444 -3.28 -18.36 17.73
N LYS A 445 -3.00 -18.92 16.54
CA LYS A 445 -2.29 -20.21 16.43
C LYS A 445 -0.94 -20.16 17.14
N SER A 446 -0.12 -19.16 16.83
CA SER A 446 1.22 -19.01 17.41
C SER A 446 1.17 -18.78 18.92
N MET A 447 0.22 -17.94 19.38
CA MET A 447 0.01 -17.68 20.81
C MET A 447 -0.34 -18.97 21.56
N ARG A 448 -1.31 -19.73 21.03
CA ARG A 448 -1.74 -20.98 21.67
C ARG A 448 -0.61 -22.02 21.72
N GLN A 449 0.15 -22.16 20.61
CA GLN A 449 1.29 -23.07 20.55
C GLN A 449 2.37 -22.67 21.56
N ALA A 450 2.69 -21.36 21.65
CA ALA A 450 3.67 -20.87 22.62
C ALA A 450 3.24 -21.17 24.06
N LEU A 451 1.95 -20.93 24.35
CA LEU A 451 1.40 -21.22 25.69
C LEU A 451 1.38 -22.73 26.00
N GLN A 452 1.10 -23.60 25.02
CA GLN A 452 1.15 -25.03 25.19
C GLN A 452 2.58 -25.49 25.51
N ILE A 453 3.57 -24.97 24.80
CA ILE A 453 4.99 -25.33 25.02
C ILE A 453 5.48 -24.82 26.39
N SER A 454 5.05 -23.62 26.80
CA SER A 454 5.47 -23.02 28.07
C SER A 454 4.64 -23.50 29.29
N GLY A 455 3.68 -24.41 29.08
CA GLY A 455 2.82 -24.90 30.18
C GLY A 455 1.84 -23.80 30.68
N GLY A 456 1.47 -22.85 29.83
CA GLY A 456 0.55 -21.77 30.19
C GLY A 456 1.23 -20.50 30.72
N ASP A 457 2.55 -20.43 30.66
CA ASP A 457 3.30 -19.27 31.17
C ASP A 457 3.29 -18.13 30.15
N TRP A 458 2.57 -17.06 30.47
CA TRP A 458 2.49 -15.84 29.62
C TRP A 458 3.78 -15.03 29.62
N SER A 459 4.66 -15.26 30.61
CA SER A 459 5.91 -14.49 30.66
C SER A 459 6.84 -14.84 29.49
N VAL A 460 6.62 -15.97 28.80
CA VAL A 460 7.45 -16.43 27.66
C VAL A 460 7.56 -15.35 26.57
N PHE A 461 6.52 -14.55 26.36
CA PHE A 461 6.51 -13.50 25.32
C PHE A 461 7.46 -12.34 25.63
N VAL A 462 7.89 -12.17 26.89
CA VAL A 462 8.79 -11.09 27.30
C VAL A 462 10.10 -11.61 27.96
N THR A 463 10.23 -12.91 28.16
CA THR A 463 11.46 -13.52 28.72
C THR A 463 12.35 -14.12 27.62
N GLU A 464 11.77 -14.65 26.54
CA GLU A 464 12.55 -15.10 25.38
C GLU A 464 13.21 -13.91 24.69
N PRO A 465 14.54 -13.92 24.49
CA PRO A 465 15.27 -12.70 24.07
C PRO A 465 14.77 -12.09 22.76
N ILE A 466 14.53 -12.92 21.73
CA ILE A 466 14.09 -12.44 20.42
C ILE A 466 12.66 -11.88 20.53
N SER A 467 11.76 -12.62 21.18
CA SER A 467 10.37 -12.22 21.41
C SER A 467 10.32 -10.90 22.19
N ALA A 468 11.06 -10.79 23.28
CA ALA A 468 11.15 -9.57 24.09
C ALA A 468 11.60 -8.36 23.24
N GLY A 469 12.61 -8.57 22.40
CA GLY A 469 13.09 -7.54 21.46
C GLY A 469 12.01 -7.11 20.48
N LEU A 470 11.28 -8.08 19.90
CA LEU A 470 10.19 -7.80 18.94
C LEU A 470 9.02 -7.07 19.63
N VAL A 471 8.64 -7.48 20.85
CA VAL A 471 7.59 -6.81 21.64
C VAL A 471 8.03 -5.39 21.99
N ALA A 472 9.28 -5.19 22.39
CA ALA A 472 9.82 -3.84 22.67
C ALA A 472 9.76 -2.97 21.42
N LEU A 473 10.13 -3.50 20.25
CA LEU A 473 10.03 -2.79 18.97
C LEU A 473 8.57 -2.48 18.63
N ALA A 474 7.64 -3.37 18.92
CA ALA A 474 6.19 -3.16 18.70
C ALA A 474 5.72 -1.95 19.53
N VAL A 475 6.07 -1.90 20.81
CA VAL A 475 5.73 -0.79 21.70
C VAL A 475 6.38 0.52 21.18
N LEU A 476 7.67 0.48 20.84
CA LEU A 476 8.42 1.63 20.33
C LEU A 476 7.82 2.16 19.02
N SER A 477 7.29 1.27 18.16
CA SER A 477 6.66 1.67 16.89
C SER A 477 5.43 2.56 17.12
N MET A 478 4.75 2.42 18.26
CA MET A 478 3.55 3.20 18.61
C MET A 478 3.89 4.58 19.22
N VAL A 479 5.10 4.75 19.77
CA VAL A 479 5.51 5.97 20.48
C VAL A 479 5.37 7.24 19.61
N PRO A 480 5.87 7.29 18.35
CA PRO A 480 5.71 8.49 17.52
C PRO A 480 4.25 8.87 17.29
N SER A 481 3.36 7.90 17.19
CA SER A 481 1.93 8.16 16.96
C SER A 481 1.25 8.66 18.24
N LEU A 482 1.64 8.13 19.39
CA LEU A 482 1.17 8.61 20.70
C LEU A 482 1.63 10.04 20.94
N VAL A 483 2.87 10.35 20.65
CA VAL A 483 3.43 11.72 20.79
C VAL A 483 2.68 12.69 19.86
N ARG A 484 2.43 12.31 18.62
CA ARG A 484 1.62 13.11 17.69
C ARG A 484 0.19 13.32 18.19
N ALA A 485 -0.41 12.31 18.75
CA ALA A 485 -1.75 12.40 19.37
C ALA A 485 -1.76 13.34 20.57
N UNK A 486 -0.84 13.35 21.31
CA UNK A 486 -0.69 14.15 22.36
C UNK A 486 -0.50 15.56 22.00
N UNK A 487 0.11 15.73 21.10
CA UNK A 487 0.34 16.98 20.64
C UNK A 487 -0.79 17.61 20.05
N ARG A 488 -1.56 16.96 19.27
CA ARG A 488 -2.81 17.46 18.68
C ARG A 488 -3.87 17.84 19.71
N GLN A 489 -3.96 17.09 20.76
CA GLN A 489 -4.95 17.37 21.82
C GLN A 489 -4.62 18.68 22.57
N GLY A 490 -3.34 18.92 22.83
CA GLY A 490 -2.89 20.18 23.42
C GLY A 490 -3.33 21.38 22.58
N ARG A 491 -3.02 21.35 21.28
CA ARG A 491 -3.39 22.42 20.34
C ARG A 491 -4.91 22.62 20.19
N ARG A 492 -5.72 21.60 20.42
CA ARG A 492 -7.19 21.72 20.39
C ARG A 492 -7.73 22.36 21.66
N ARG A 493 -7.09 22.13 22.81
CA ARG A 493 -7.44 22.77 24.08
C ARG A 493 -7.17 24.28 24.04
N ASP A 494 -6.00 24.66 23.48
CA ASP A 494 -5.60 26.07 23.37
C ASP A 494 -6.48 26.85 22.37
N ARG A 495 -7.15 26.19 21.44
CA ARG A 495 -8.04 26.80 20.44
C ARG A 495 -9.51 26.89 20.87
N ARG A 496 -9.88 26.39 22.05
CA ARG A 496 -11.23 26.67 22.57
C ARG A 496 -11.28 28.14 22.99
N PRO A 497 -12.11 28.98 22.32
CA PRO A 497 -12.26 30.38 22.78
C PRO A 497 -12.79 30.33 24.20
N GLU A 498 -12.09 31.05 25.11
CA GLU A 498 -12.65 31.36 26.42
C GLU A 498 -14.03 31.99 26.14
N ARG A 499 -15.09 31.32 26.52
CA ARG A 499 -16.40 31.96 26.66
C ARG A 499 -16.23 32.95 27.84
N ARG A 500 -15.64 34.11 27.56
CA ARG A 500 -15.74 35.24 28.48
C ARG A 500 -17.20 35.67 28.43
N GLY A 501 -17.93 35.31 29.45
CA GLY A 501 -19.20 35.94 29.80
C GLY A 501 -18.96 37.38 30.09
N GLY A 502 -19.05 38.22 29.07
CA GLY A 502 -19.06 39.65 29.18
C GLY A 502 -20.41 40.14 28.75
N LEU A 503 -21.30 40.38 29.70
CA LEU A 503 -22.48 41.20 29.51
C LEU A 503 -22.02 42.59 29.05
N ARG A 504 -22.24 42.95 27.80
CA ARG A 504 -22.17 44.34 27.35
C ARG A 504 -23.51 45.01 27.68
N PRO A 505 -23.48 46.16 28.36
CA PRO A 505 -24.72 46.94 28.62
C PRO A 505 -25.26 47.49 27.29
N ARG A 506 -26.57 47.42 27.15
CA ARG A 506 -27.32 48.09 26.08
C ARG A 506 -27.18 49.60 26.23
N GLY A 507 -26.47 50.22 25.30
CA GLY A 507 -26.47 51.70 25.15
C GLY A 507 -27.55 52.12 24.17
N VAL A 508 -28.31 53.11 24.61
CA VAL A 508 -29.46 53.74 23.96
C VAL A 508 -29.05 54.57 22.73
N ALA A 509 -29.97 54.60 21.79
CA ALA A 509 -30.27 55.39 20.62
C ALA A 509 -29.56 56.73 20.36
N GLU A 510 -29.48 57.05 19.12
CA GLU A 510 -29.73 58.29 18.35
C GLU A 510 -28.92 58.23 17.06
N GLY A 511 -29.34 58.41 15.86
CA GLY A 511 -30.35 59.23 15.25
C GLY A 511 -29.73 59.99 14.09
N LEU A 512 -30.43 59.93 12.95
CA LEU A 512 -30.40 60.94 11.88
C LEU A 512 -29.28 61.01 10.82
N THR A 513 -29.67 60.60 9.65
CA THR A 513 -29.73 61.37 8.39
C THR A 513 -28.49 61.57 7.52
N ARG A 514 -28.82 61.38 6.26
CA ARG A 514 -28.55 62.02 4.96
C ARG A 514 -27.53 61.27 4.07
N ARG A 515 -28.08 60.72 3.00
CA ARG A 515 -28.30 61.22 1.63
C ARG A 515 -27.07 61.45 0.77
N ARG A 516 -27.10 60.73 -0.34
CA ARG A 516 -26.85 61.12 -1.74
C ARG A 516 -25.45 60.94 -2.36
N ILE A 517 -25.46 60.14 -3.39
CA ILE A 517 -25.05 60.39 -4.81
C ILE A 517 -23.53 60.38 -5.08
N ALA A 518 -23.09 59.40 -5.80
CA ALA A 518 -22.59 59.34 -7.19
C ALA A 518 -22.09 57.94 -7.46
#